data_74f10a7392dc7f1474aa88b9f2addad0
#
_entry.id   74f10a7392dc7f1474aa88b9f2addad0
#
_cell.length_a   1.000
_cell.length_b   1.000
_cell.length_c   1.000
_cell.angle_alpha   90.00
_cell.angle_beta   90.00
_cell.angle_gamma   90.00
#
_symmetry.space_group_name_H-M   'P 1'
#
loop_
_entity.id
_entity.type
_entity.pdbx_description
1 polymer ?
#
loop_
_entity_poly.entity_id
_entity_poly.type
_entity_poly.pdbx_seq_one_letter_code
_entity_poly.pdbx_strand_id
1 'polypeptide(L)'
;RPPRSTLFPYTTLFRSLNEVLFGFITEFQHYLRAVKGIGVNTSNKHLSHFKKMINIALDNEWLEKNPFRKFKMKNKEVIKEFLTENEIDLLLQKELPIKRLDQVRDIFAFCCLTGLAFVDVAKLRPNDLHTGIDGKLWIHIRRQKTNSASHIPLFPHAISLIEKYKKHPEAVNKGNVFPVLSNQKMNAYLKEIALLCNISKNLTMHTARHTFATYTLTKGVPIETVSKLLGHKSLETTQLYAKIIDRSEERRVG
;
A
#
# COMPACT_ATOMS: atom_id res chain seq x y z
N ARG A 1 29.08 34.92 13.05
CA ARG A 1 28.19 34.37 12.00
C ARG A 1 28.03 32.88 12.28
N PRO A 2 26.81 32.34 12.42
CA PRO A 2 26.63 30.89 12.51
C PRO A 2 27.16 30.23 11.23
N PRO A 3 27.71 29.01 11.32
CA PRO A 3 28.30 28.37 10.16
C PRO A 3 27.22 28.17 9.08
N ARG A 4 27.57 28.49 7.83
CA ARG A 4 26.68 28.42 6.65
C ARG A 4 26.04 27.04 6.42
N SER A 5 26.52 26.00 7.10
CA SER A 5 26.05 24.63 7.01
C SER A 5 24.73 24.33 7.74
N THR A 6 24.27 25.18 8.66
CA THR A 6 23.08 24.95 9.48
C THR A 6 21.83 25.67 9.00
N LEU A 7 21.98 26.58 8.04
CA LEU A 7 20.89 27.39 7.54
C LEU A 7 20.65 27.07 6.06
N PHE A 8 19.89 26.01 5.80
CA PHE A 8 19.23 25.94 4.52
C PHE A 8 18.42 27.23 4.33
N PRO A 9 18.38 27.77 3.13
CA PRO A 9 18.01 29.16 2.81
C PRO A 9 16.57 29.58 3.13
N TYR A 10 16.00 29.10 4.22
CA TYR A 10 14.72 29.62 4.73
C TYR A 10 14.82 31.04 5.31
N THR A 11 16.00 31.51 5.58
CA THR A 11 16.21 32.86 6.11
C THR A 11 16.10 33.96 5.04
N THR A 12 16.13 33.59 3.77
CA THR A 12 15.73 34.49 2.67
C THR A 12 14.27 34.18 2.31
N LEU A 13 13.37 35.02 2.80
CA LEU A 13 11.92 34.92 2.59
C LEU A 13 11.51 34.90 1.10
N PHE A 14 12.39 35.29 0.19
CA PHE A 14 12.16 35.28 -1.26
C PHE A 14 13.47 34.95 -1.99
N ARG A 15 13.53 33.77 -2.64
CA ARG A 15 14.52 33.49 -3.69
C ARG A 15 13.88 33.70 -5.04
N SER A 16 14.59 34.40 -5.91
CA SER A 16 14.22 34.44 -7.31
C SER A 16 14.30 33.06 -7.91
N LEU A 17 13.38 32.72 -8.83
CA LEU A 17 13.43 31.47 -9.58
C LEU A 17 14.77 31.28 -10.29
N ASN A 18 15.39 32.34 -10.74
CA ASN A 18 16.69 32.32 -11.41
C ASN A 18 17.86 31.86 -10.50
N GLU A 19 17.68 31.88 -9.18
CA GLU A 19 18.63 31.33 -8.22
C GLU A 19 18.50 29.82 -8.00
N VAL A 20 17.46 29.21 -8.54
CA VAL A 20 17.24 27.75 -8.46
C VAL A 20 18.13 27.06 -9.49
N LEU A 21 19.39 26.92 -9.16
CA LEU A 21 20.39 26.23 -9.98
C LEU A 21 20.54 24.77 -9.54
N PHE A 22 21.33 24.00 -10.29
CA PHE A 22 21.65 22.61 -9.96
C PHE A 22 22.20 22.43 -8.53
N GLY A 23 23.08 23.36 -8.07
CA GLY A 23 23.60 23.37 -6.70
C GLY A 23 22.50 23.43 -5.65
N PHE A 24 21.48 24.26 -5.86
CA PHE A 24 20.33 24.35 -4.97
C PHE A 24 19.58 23.02 -4.86
N ILE A 25 19.37 22.29 -5.98
CA ILE A 25 18.68 20.99 -5.97
C ILE A 25 19.45 19.96 -5.14
N THR A 26 20.78 19.93 -5.25
CA THR A 26 21.65 19.03 -4.49
C THR A 26 21.68 19.39 -3.00
N GLU A 27 21.76 20.66 -2.65
CA GLU A 27 21.69 21.15 -1.27
C GLU A 27 20.31 20.83 -0.65
N PHE A 28 19.22 21.02 -1.40
CA PHE A 28 17.87 20.69 -0.94
C PHE A 28 17.72 19.19 -0.69
N GLN A 29 18.26 18.34 -1.57
CA GLN A 29 18.28 16.90 -1.33
C GLN A 29 19.07 16.54 -0.07
N HIS A 30 20.25 17.14 0.11
CA HIS A 30 21.09 16.93 1.29
C HIS A 30 20.34 17.37 2.56
N TYR A 31 19.74 18.53 2.56
CA TYR A 31 18.94 19.03 3.67
C TYR A 31 17.79 18.09 4.05
N LEU A 32 17.02 17.60 3.07
CA LEU A 32 15.93 16.66 3.33
C LEU A 32 16.44 15.36 3.99
N ARG A 33 17.60 14.86 3.56
CA ARG A 33 18.16 13.58 4.03
C ARG A 33 18.96 13.73 5.32
N ALA A 34 19.88 14.66 5.38
CA ALA A 34 20.82 14.80 6.51
C ALA A 34 20.24 15.62 7.66
N VAL A 35 19.54 16.73 7.37
CA VAL A 35 19.02 17.63 8.41
C VAL A 35 17.63 17.21 8.87
N LYS A 36 16.73 16.86 7.93
CA LYS A 36 15.36 16.44 8.24
C LYS A 36 15.20 14.95 8.46
N GLY A 37 16.23 14.13 8.25
CA GLY A 37 16.19 12.68 8.44
C GLY A 37 15.20 11.96 7.51
N ILE A 38 14.80 12.57 6.40
CA ILE A 38 13.81 12.02 5.47
C ILE A 38 14.44 10.91 4.63
N GLY A 39 13.80 9.74 4.60
CA GLY A 39 14.27 8.60 3.79
C GLY A 39 14.36 8.91 2.30
N VAL A 40 15.24 8.17 1.60
CA VAL A 40 15.60 8.39 0.17
C VAL A 40 14.36 8.52 -0.73
N ASN A 41 13.41 7.59 -0.64
CA ASN A 41 12.24 7.58 -1.52
C ASN A 41 11.28 8.75 -1.26
N THR A 42 11.12 9.14 0.02
CA THR A 42 10.30 10.29 0.40
C THR A 42 10.97 11.59 -0.03
N SER A 43 12.29 11.71 0.15
CA SER A 43 13.09 12.84 -0.36
C SER A 43 12.94 12.97 -1.89
N ASN A 44 13.05 11.87 -2.63
CA ASN A 44 12.85 11.86 -4.08
C ASN A 44 11.42 12.25 -4.50
N LYS A 45 10.42 11.90 -3.69
CA LYS A 45 9.02 12.34 -3.92
C LYS A 45 8.89 13.87 -3.78
N HIS A 46 9.50 14.48 -2.76
CA HIS A 46 9.52 15.93 -2.63
C HIS A 46 10.23 16.61 -3.80
N LEU A 47 11.39 16.07 -4.20
CA LEU A 47 12.12 16.55 -5.38
C LEU A 47 11.32 16.39 -6.68
N SER A 48 10.55 15.32 -6.83
CA SER A 48 9.66 15.13 -7.99
C SER A 48 8.53 16.14 -8.03
N HIS A 49 7.96 16.52 -6.88
CA HIS A 49 6.98 17.59 -6.81
C HIS A 49 7.60 18.94 -7.15
N PHE A 50 8.81 19.22 -6.63
CA PHE A 50 9.55 20.42 -6.94
C PHE A 50 9.90 20.50 -8.44
N LYS A 51 10.35 19.38 -9.05
CA LYS A 51 10.59 19.30 -10.49
C LYS A 51 9.36 19.64 -11.33
N LYS A 52 8.15 19.23 -10.88
CA LYS A 52 6.90 19.61 -11.57
C LYS A 52 6.68 21.14 -11.54
N MET A 53 6.96 21.78 -10.41
CA MET A 53 6.86 23.25 -10.30
C MET A 53 7.86 23.95 -11.22
N ILE A 54 9.09 23.44 -11.29
CA ILE A 54 10.12 23.95 -12.22
C ILE A 54 9.70 23.77 -13.68
N ASN A 55 9.10 22.65 -14.04
CA ASN A 55 8.59 22.45 -15.40
C ASN A 55 7.50 23.48 -15.76
N ILE A 56 6.57 23.75 -14.83
CA ILE A 56 5.56 24.81 -15.02
C ILE A 56 6.22 26.16 -15.22
N ALA A 57 7.30 26.48 -14.48
CA ALA A 57 8.03 27.74 -14.63
C ALA A 57 8.75 27.82 -15.98
N LEU A 58 9.26 26.71 -16.51
CA LEU A 58 9.86 26.62 -17.85
C LEU A 58 8.80 26.80 -18.93
N ASP A 59 7.66 26.11 -18.80
CA ASP A 59 6.54 26.17 -19.76
C ASP A 59 5.92 27.59 -19.85
N ASN A 60 6.01 28.37 -18.76
CA ASN A 60 5.59 29.78 -18.72
C ASN A 60 6.73 30.78 -19.01
N GLU A 61 7.91 30.29 -19.44
CA GLU A 61 9.08 31.14 -19.73
C GLU A 61 9.63 31.96 -18.54
N TRP A 62 9.26 31.59 -17.31
CA TRP A 62 9.77 32.21 -16.08
C TRP A 62 11.20 31.75 -15.74
N LEU A 63 11.64 30.65 -16.37
CA LEU A 63 12.96 30.05 -16.27
C LEU A 63 13.48 29.69 -17.66
N GLU A 64 14.71 30.10 -17.97
CA GLU A 64 15.35 29.75 -19.24
C GLU A 64 15.96 28.35 -19.25
N LYS A 65 16.48 27.90 -18.12
CA LYS A 65 17.24 26.64 -18.01
C LYS A 65 16.68 25.73 -16.94
N ASN A 66 16.54 24.42 -17.27
CA ASN A 66 16.05 23.42 -16.36
C ASN A 66 17.16 22.99 -15.37
N PRO A 67 17.08 23.33 -14.07
CA PRO A 67 18.07 22.95 -13.06
C PRO A 67 18.10 21.44 -12.80
N PHE A 68 17.04 20.72 -13.13
CA PHE A 68 16.95 19.24 -13.00
C PHE A 68 17.54 18.48 -14.18
N ARG A 69 18.02 19.15 -15.26
CA ARG A 69 18.49 18.49 -16.49
C ARG A 69 19.52 17.40 -16.23
N LYS A 70 20.48 17.67 -15.32
CA LYS A 70 21.55 16.72 -14.96
C LYS A 70 21.25 15.93 -13.69
N PHE A 71 20.12 16.20 -13.01
CA PHE A 71 19.82 15.61 -11.72
C PHE A 71 19.11 14.25 -11.89
N LYS A 72 19.74 13.19 -11.39
CA LYS A 72 19.19 11.82 -11.44
C LYS A 72 18.70 11.40 -10.07
N MET A 73 17.43 11.03 -9.97
CA MET A 73 16.83 10.45 -8.77
C MET A 73 16.83 8.92 -8.87
N LYS A 74 17.52 8.26 -7.94
CA LYS A 74 17.46 6.79 -7.80
C LYS A 74 16.65 6.46 -6.54
N ASN A 75 15.60 5.69 -6.68
CA ASN A 75 14.84 5.17 -5.54
C ASN A 75 15.55 3.96 -4.95
N LYS A 76 15.50 3.85 -3.61
CA LYS A 76 15.90 2.63 -2.91
C LYS A 76 14.78 1.61 -3.08
N GLU A 77 15.14 0.40 -3.49
CA GLU A 77 14.18 -0.70 -3.54
C GLU A 77 13.69 -1.03 -2.13
N VAL A 78 12.37 -1.16 -1.98
CA VAL A 78 11.73 -1.53 -0.72
C VAL A 78 11.17 -2.93 -0.87
N ILE A 79 11.71 -3.86 -0.10
CA ILE A 79 11.18 -5.22 -0.01
C ILE A 79 9.81 -5.12 0.66
N LYS A 80 8.79 -5.60 -0.01
CA LYS A 80 7.43 -5.63 0.52
C LYS A 80 7.23 -6.92 1.30
N GLU A 81 6.84 -6.77 2.54
CA GLU A 81 6.52 -7.91 3.40
C GLU A 81 5.16 -8.51 3.01
N PHE A 82 5.07 -9.82 3.14
CA PHE A 82 3.85 -10.62 2.99
C PHE A 82 3.86 -11.75 4.01
N LEU A 83 2.69 -12.29 4.34
CA LEU A 83 2.57 -13.42 5.23
C LEU A 83 2.77 -14.74 4.48
N THR A 84 3.49 -15.66 5.10
CA THR A 84 3.55 -17.07 4.67
C THR A 84 2.26 -17.79 5.03
N GLU A 85 2.04 -18.98 4.46
CA GLU A 85 0.86 -19.81 4.76
C GLU A 85 0.78 -20.10 6.26
N ASN A 86 1.88 -20.52 6.88
CA ASN A 86 1.94 -20.77 8.33
C ASN A 86 1.60 -19.52 9.17
N GLU A 87 2.06 -18.32 8.76
CA GLU A 87 1.75 -17.10 9.48
C GLU A 87 0.27 -16.70 9.34
N ILE A 88 -0.35 -17.00 8.19
CA ILE A 88 -1.80 -16.82 8.00
C ILE A 88 -2.56 -17.77 8.91
N ASP A 89 -2.17 -19.04 8.97
CA ASP A 89 -2.81 -20.05 9.83
C ASP A 89 -2.68 -19.69 11.31
N LEU A 90 -1.49 -19.27 11.75
CA LEU A 90 -1.27 -18.78 13.12
C LEU A 90 -2.19 -17.60 13.45
N LEU A 91 -2.33 -16.66 12.52
CA LEU A 91 -3.19 -15.50 12.70
C LEU A 91 -4.67 -15.88 12.79
N LEU A 92 -5.12 -16.82 11.95
CA LEU A 92 -6.51 -17.28 11.92
C LEU A 92 -6.89 -18.13 13.14
N GLN A 93 -5.96 -18.96 13.61
CA GLN A 93 -6.18 -19.87 14.75
C GLN A 93 -6.04 -19.17 16.10
N LYS A 94 -5.38 -17.98 16.15
CA LYS A 94 -5.17 -17.26 17.39
C LYS A 94 -6.47 -16.79 18.00
N GLU A 95 -6.76 -17.26 19.19
CA GLU A 95 -7.86 -16.72 20.00
C GLU A 95 -7.51 -15.32 20.50
N LEU A 96 -8.38 -14.37 20.17
CA LEU A 96 -8.27 -12.98 20.56
C LEU A 96 -9.48 -12.58 21.41
N PRO A 97 -9.38 -12.59 22.75
CA PRO A 97 -10.51 -12.30 23.63
C PRO A 97 -11.00 -10.85 23.52
N ILE A 98 -10.14 -9.97 23.02
CA ILE A 98 -10.45 -8.56 22.84
C ILE A 98 -11.19 -8.36 21.49
N LYS A 99 -12.49 -8.09 21.57
CA LYS A 99 -13.38 -7.97 20.39
C LYS A 99 -12.84 -7.07 19.28
N ARG A 100 -12.22 -5.92 19.61
CA ARG A 100 -11.64 -5.02 18.60
C ARG A 100 -10.50 -5.66 17.81
N LEU A 101 -9.67 -6.51 18.46
CA LEU A 101 -8.57 -7.19 17.80
C LEU A 101 -9.09 -8.35 16.93
N ASP A 102 -10.06 -9.12 17.42
CA ASP A 102 -10.73 -10.17 16.66
C ASP A 102 -11.35 -9.60 15.39
N GLN A 103 -12.07 -8.49 15.49
CA GLN A 103 -12.65 -7.78 14.34
C GLN A 103 -11.59 -7.34 13.33
N VAL A 104 -10.49 -6.73 13.78
CA VAL A 104 -9.42 -6.26 12.91
C VAL A 104 -8.69 -7.42 12.23
N ARG A 105 -8.43 -8.51 12.98
CA ARG A 105 -7.86 -9.74 12.44
C ARG A 105 -8.74 -10.30 11.31
N ASP A 106 -10.03 -10.42 11.53
CA ASP A 106 -10.97 -10.99 10.55
C ASP A 106 -11.04 -10.16 9.27
N ILE A 107 -11.10 -8.84 9.39
CA ILE A 107 -11.10 -7.94 8.22
C ILE A 107 -9.76 -8.02 7.48
N PHE A 108 -8.65 -8.11 8.20
CA PHE A 108 -7.34 -8.29 7.61
C PHE A 108 -7.22 -9.64 6.89
N ALA A 109 -7.68 -10.72 7.53
CA ALA A 109 -7.74 -12.06 6.94
C ALA A 109 -8.61 -12.08 5.67
N PHE A 110 -9.76 -11.43 5.70
CA PHE A 110 -10.61 -11.26 4.51
C PHE A 110 -9.86 -10.57 3.38
N CYS A 111 -9.07 -9.54 3.69
CA CYS A 111 -8.23 -8.88 2.68
C CYS A 111 -7.07 -9.77 2.19
N CYS A 112 -6.54 -10.67 3.02
CA CYS A 112 -5.57 -11.69 2.59
C CYS A 112 -6.18 -12.71 1.62
N LEU A 113 -7.47 -13.00 1.77
CA LEU A 113 -8.20 -13.97 0.92
C LEU A 113 -8.76 -13.36 -0.37
N THR A 114 -8.94 -12.05 -0.42
CA THR A 114 -9.61 -11.36 -1.54
C THR A 114 -8.73 -10.35 -2.28
N GLY A 115 -7.61 -9.96 -1.67
CA GLY A 115 -6.72 -8.92 -2.22
C GLY A 115 -7.34 -7.52 -2.24
N LEU A 116 -8.46 -7.29 -1.54
CA LEU A 116 -9.07 -5.98 -1.42
C LEU A 116 -8.13 -4.99 -0.74
N ALA A 117 -8.09 -3.76 -1.24
CA ALA A 117 -7.42 -2.67 -0.54
C ALA A 117 -8.30 -2.18 0.62
N PHE A 118 -7.69 -1.54 1.62
CA PHE A 118 -8.40 -0.97 2.77
C PHE A 118 -9.62 -0.11 2.35
N VAL A 119 -9.44 0.77 1.38
CA VAL A 119 -10.51 1.67 0.92
C VAL A 119 -11.67 0.93 0.26
N ASP A 120 -11.41 -0.21 -0.38
CA ASP A 120 -12.42 -1.02 -1.05
C ASP A 120 -13.19 -1.87 -0.02
N VAL A 121 -12.51 -2.54 0.92
CA VAL A 121 -13.18 -3.32 1.98
C VAL A 121 -13.98 -2.43 2.93
N ALA A 122 -13.51 -1.21 3.20
CA ALA A 122 -14.23 -0.25 4.05
C ALA A 122 -15.55 0.24 3.45
N LYS A 123 -15.71 0.11 2.13
CA LYS A 123 -16.91 0.53 1.40
C LYS A 123 -17.67 -0.64 0.76
N LEU A 124 -17.22 -1.87 1.00
CA LEU A 124 -17.86 -3.06 0.46
C LEU A 124 -19.30 -3.18 0.98
N ARG A 125 -20.26 -3.25 0.08
CA ARG A 125 -21.68 -3.34 0.38
C ARG A 125 -22.22 -4.73 0.06
N PRO A 126 -23.32 -5.14 0.69
CA PRO A 126 -24.00 -6.40 0.33
C PRO A 126 -24.38 -6.47 -1.16
N ASN A 127 -24.70 -5.33 -1.79
CA ASN A 127 -25.02 -5.27 -3.22
C ASN A 127 -23.81 -5.48 -4.14
N ASP A 128 -22.59 -5.49 -3.62
CA ASP A 128 -21.39 -5.84 -4.39
C ASP A 128 -21.14 -7.36 -4.42
N LEU A 129 -21.95 -8.13 -3.69
CA LEU A 129 -21.89 -9.60 -3.63
C LEU A 129 -22.89 -10.19 -4.61
N HIS A 130 -22.40 -10.94 -5.59
CA HIS A 130 -23.21 -11.52 -6.65
C HIS A 130 -22.98 -13.03 -6.76
N THR A 131 -24.04 -13.78 -7.04
CA THR A 131 -23.89 -15.18 -7.41
C THR A 131 -23.49 -15.26 -8.87
N GLY A 132 -22.33 -15.87 -9.14
CA GLY A 132 -21.83 -16.09 -10.49
C GLY A 132 -22.56 -17.20 -11.23
N ILE A 133 -22.28 -17.37 -12.51
CA ILE A 133 -22.81 -18.45 -13.36
C ILE A 133 -22.38 -19.84 -12.88
N ASP A 134 -21.28 -19.90 -12.10
CA ASP A 134 -20.73 -21.09 -11.45
C ASP A 134 -21.43 -21.44 -10.11
N GLY A 135 -22.49 -20.68 -9.75
CA GLY A 135 -23.20 -20.82 -8.48
C GLY A 135 -22.43 -20.35 -7.25
N LYS A 136 -21.20 -19.83 -7.42
CA LYS A 136 -20.37 -19.34 -6.33
C LYS A 136 -20.61 -17.85 -6.09
N LEU A 137 -20.30 -17.40 -4.89
CA LEU A 137 -20.38 -16.00 -4.52
C LEU A 137 -19.13 -15.24 -4.99
N TRP A 138 -19.33 -14.09 -5.60
CA TRP A 138 -18.29 -13.22 -6.14
C TRP A 138 -18.44 -11.80 -5.61
N ILE A 139 -17.32 -11.09 -5.48
CA ILE A 139 -17.31 -9.63 -5.29
C ILE A 139 -17.15 -8.96 -6.64
N HIS A 140 -18.06 -8.06 -6.99
CA HIS A 140 -17.97 -7.22 -8.17
C HIS A 140 -17.87 -5.77 -7.75
N ILE A 141 -16.67 -5.17 -7.89
CA ILE A 141 -16.43 -3.76 -7.49
C ILE A 141 -15.67 -3.01 -8.56
N ARG A 142 -15.78 -1.69 -8.52
CA ARG A 142 -14.82 -0.77 -9.13
C ARG A 142 -13.86 -0.26 -8.08
N ARG A 143 -12.56 -0.47 -8.28
CA ARG A 143 -11.50 -0.04 -7.36
C ARG A 143 -11.51 1.48 -7.22
N GLN A 144 -11.59 1.99 -6.00
CA GLN A 144 -11.67 3.43 -5.74
C GLN A 144 -10.44 4.20 -6.27
N LYS A 145 -9.23 3.63 -6.16
CA LYS A 145 -7.99 4.31 -6.58
C LYS A 145 -7.77 4.33 -8.09
N THR A 146 -8.21 3.30 -8.82
CA THR A 146 -7.87 3.09 -10.23
C THR A 146 -9.08 3.13 -11.15
N ASN A 147 -10.30 3.09 -10.58
CA ASN A 147 -11.56 2.91 -11.28
C ASN A 147 -11.61 1.63 -12.17
N SER A 148 -10.71 0.68 -11.94
CA SER A 148 -10.68 -0.59 -12.65
C SER A 148 -11.73 -1.53 -12.08
N ALA A 149 -12.45 -2.27 -12.93
CA ALA A 149 -13.31 -3.36 -12.49
C ALA A 149 -12.47 -4.49 -11.86
N SER A 150 -13.00 -5.11 -10.82
CA SER A 150 -12.39 -6.26 -10.15
C SER A 150 -13.49 -7.24 -9.78
N HIS A 151 -13.35 -8.49 -10.23
CA HIS A 151 -14.27 -9.59 -9.99
C HIS A 151 -13.49 -10.65 -9.21
N ILE A 152 -13.86 -10.88 -7.96
CA ILE A 152 -13.10 -11.72 -7.02
C ILE A 152 -13.99 -12.88 -6.58
N PRO A 153 -13.62 -14.13 -6.84
CA PRO A 153 -14.35 -15.29 -6.32
C PRO A 153 -14.17 -15.38 -4.80
N LEU A 154 -15.22 -15.71 -4.10
CA LEU A 154 -15.18 -15.91 -2.66
C LEU A 154 -15.04 -17.40 -2.32
N PHE A 155 -14.03 -17.71 -1.54
CA PHE A 155 -13.83 -19.04 -0.98
C PHE A 155 -14.59 -19.19 0.35
N PRO A 156 -14.86 -20.43 0.81
CA PRO A 156 -15.69 -20.69 1.99
C PRO A 156 -15.29 -19.89 3.23
N HIS A 157 -13.98 -19.74 3.47
CA HIS A 157 -13.46 -18.97 4.60
C HIS A 157 -13.82 -17.46 4.52
N ALA A 158 -13.75 -16.87 3.34
CA ALA A 158 -14.17 -15.50 3.13
C ALA A 158 -15.68 -15.32 3.33
N ILE A 159 -16.47 -16.30 2.90
CA ILE A 159 -17.92 -16.31 3.08
C ILE A 159 -18.29 -16.40 4.57
N SER A 160 -17.62 -17.27 5.34
CA SER A 160 -17.85 -17.38 6.78
C SER A 160 -17.59 -16.08 7.53
N LEU A 161 -16.57 -15.31 7.12
CA LEU A 161 -16.30 -13.99 7.68
C LEU A 161 -17.42 -12.99 7.36
N ILE A 162 -17.94 -13.00 6.14
CA ILE A 162 -19.11 -12.16 5.76
C ILE A 162 -20.31 -12.49 6.64
N GLU A 163 -20.65 -13.76 6.79
CA GLU A 163 -21.79 -14.20 7.60
C GLU A 163 -21.61 -13.83 9.09
N LYS A 164 -20.38 -13.92 9.64
CA LYS A 164 -20.07 -13.49 11.02
C LYS A 164 -20.47 -12.04 11.29
N TYR A 165 -20.26 -11.14 10.31
CA TYR A 165 -20.52 -9.70 10.46
C TYR A 165 -21.85 -9.23 9.89
N LYS A 166 -22.64 -10.09 9.26
CA LYS A 166 -23.93 -9.75 8.61
C LYS A 166 -24.93 -9.02 9.51
N LYS A 167 -24.95 -9.34 10.81
CA LYS A 167 -25.83 -8.74 11.80
C LYS A 167 -25.10 -7.75 12.72
N HIS A 168 -23.84 -7.39 12.41
CA HIS A 168 -23.09 -6.48 13.26
C HIS A 168 -23.67 -5.05 13.19
N PRO A 169 -24.04 -4.43 14.33
CA PRO A 169 -24.79 -3.17 14.34
C PRO A 169 -24.11 -2.05 13.51
N GLU A 170 -22.79 -1.86 13.69
CA GLU A 170 -22.07 -0.81 12.93
C GLU A 170 -22.01 -1.11 11.42
N ALA A 171 -21.92 -2.37 11.00
CA ALA A 171 -21.92 -2.74 9.59
C ALA A 171 -23.29 -2.44 8.97
N VAL A 172 -24.35 -2.88 9.64
CA VAL A 172 -25.75 -2.68 9.21
C VAL A 172 -26.06 -1.19 9.12
N ASN A 173 -25.75 -0.40 10.16
CA ASN A 173 -26.02 1.04 10.18
C ASN A 173 -25.30 1.81 9.07
N LYS A 174 -24.12 1.37 8.66
CA LYS A 174 -23.36 1.97 7.55
C LYS A 174 -23.72 1.38 6.18
N GLY A 175 -24.54 0.33 6.14
CA GLY A 175 -24.85 -0.41 4.91
C GLY A 175 -23.65 -1.13 4.30
N ASN A 176 -22.65 -1.46 5.09
CA ASN A 176 -21.41 -2.13 4.68
C ASN A 176 -21.40 -3.61 5.11
N VAL A 177 -20.55 -4.41 4.47
CA VAL A 177 -20.36 -5.84 4.84
C VAL A 177 -19.60 -5.96 6.17
N PHE A 178 -18.64 -5.07 6.42
CA PHE A 178 -17.79 -5.10 7.63
C PHE A 178 -17.82 -3.81 8.42
N PRO A 179 -17.67 -3.86 9.75
CA PRO A 179 -17.52 -2.69 10.62
C PRO A 179 -16.06 -2.20 10.63
N VAL A 180 -15.60 -1.63 9.50
CA VAL A 180 -14.20 -1.22 9.32
C VAL A 180 -13.89 0.06 10.10
N LEU A 181 -12.81 0.04 10.88
CA LEU A 181 -12.26 1.20 11.59
C LEU A 181 -11.44 2.08 10.64
N SER A 182 -10.96 3.24 11.12
CA SER A 182 -10.03 4.07 10.34
C SER A 182 -8.73 3.31 10.03
N ASN A 183 -8.10 3.63 8.90
CA ASN A 183 -6.87 2.95 8.47
C ASN A 183 -5.75 3.04 9.52
N GLN A 184 -5.66 4.16 10.24
CA GLN A 184 -4.69 4.32 11.33
C GLN A 184 -4.97 3.34 12.47
N LYS A 185 -6.22 3.22 12.92
CA LYS A 185 -6.62 2.28 13.98
C LYS A 185 -6.42 0.83 13.54
N MET A 186 -6.83 0.47 12.30
CA MET A 186 -6.58 -0.86 11.75
C MET A 186 -5.09 -1.21 11.80
N ASN A 187 -4.21 -0.34 11.28
CA ASN A 187 -2.78 -0.60 11.27
C ASN A 187 -2.14 -0.60 12.68
N ALA A 188 -2.67 0.19 13.63
CA ALA A 188 -2.20 0.14 15.01
C ALA A 188 -2.53 -1.20 15.68
N TYR A 189 -3.76 -1.69 15.52
CA TYR A 189 -4.19 -2.98 16.07
C TYR A 189 -3.54 -4.17 15.36
N LEU A 190 -3.23 -4.06 14.07
CA LEU A 190 -2.48 -5.11 13.36
C LEU A 190 -1.06 -5.29 13.92
N LYS A 191 -0.42 -4.25 14.42
CA LYS A 191 0.87 -4.37 15.12
C LYS A 191 0.72 -5.12 16.45
N GLU A 192 -0.35 -4.83 17.21
CA GLU A 192 -0.67 -5.54 18.45
C GLU A 192 -0.95 -7.03 18.16
N ILE A 193 -1.73 -7.34 17.13
CA ILE A 193 -2.02 -8.71 16.69
C ILE A 193 -0.73 -9.44 16.24
N ALA A 194 0.15 -8.77 15.49
CA ALA A 194 1.42 -9.35 15.07
C ALA A 194 2.27 -9.79 16.28
N LEU A 195 2.35 -8.96 17.31
CA LEU A 195 3.04 -9.31 18.56
C LEU A 195 2.41 -10.52 19.25
N LEU A 196 1.07 -10.55 19.37
CA LEU A 196 0.34 -11.66 19.99
C LEU A 196 0.48 -12.99 19.22
N CYS A 197 0.71 -12.91 17.90
CA CYS A 197 0.93 -14.06 17.03
C CYS A 197 2.42 -14.41 16.83
N ASN A 198 3.35 -13.71 17.51
CA ASN A 198 4.81 -13.85 17.30
C ASN A 198 5.24 -13.66 15.84
N ILE A 199 4.56 -12.77 15.11
CA ILE A 199 4.90 -12.41 13.73
C ILE A 199 5.82 -11.18 13.77
N SER A 200 7.07 -11.34 13.33
CA SER A 200 8.08 -10.26 13.34
C SER A 200 7.86 -9.19 12.27
N LYS A 201 7.00 -9.48 11.28
CA LYS A 201 6.70 -8.58 10.17
C LYS A 201 5.80 -7.42 10.59
N ASN A 202 6.02 -6.25 9.97
CA ASN A 202 5.16 -5.09 10.21
C ASN A 202 3.84 -5.22 9.44
N LEU A 203 2.80 -5.71 10.11
CA LEU A 203 1.48 -5.89 9.51
C LEU A 203 0.78 -4.55 9.28
N THR A 204 0.29 -4.38 8.07
CA THR A 204 -0.56 -3.25 7.66
C THR A 204 -1.67 -3.78 6.76
N MET A 205 -2.75 -3.03 6.58
CA MET A 205 -3.80 -3.43 5.62
C MET A 205 -3.26 -3.63 4.19
N HIS A 206 -2.12 -3.01 3.86
CA HIS A 206 -1.48 -3.21 2.57
C HIS A 206 -0.72 -4.54 2.49
N THR A 207 -0.19 -5.03 3.62
CA THR A 207 0.44 -6.35 3.73
C THR A 207 -0.53 -7.47 3.35
N ALA A 208 -1.83 -7.36 3.73
CA ALA A 208 -2.84 -8.33 3.32
C ALA A 208 -2.92 -8.48 1.79
N ARG A 209 -2.91 -7.37 1.07
CA ARG A 209 -2.95 -7.38 -0.40
C ARG A 209 -1.66 -7.95 -1.01
N HIS A 210 -0.50 -7.70 -0.41
CA HIS A 210 0.76 -8.33 -0.82
C HIS A 210 0.71 -9.83 -0.59
N THR A 211 0.18 -10.27 0.56
CA THR A 211 -0.03 -11.67 0.90
C THR A 211 -0.93 -12.37 -0.13
N PHE A 212 -2.09 -11.79 -0.46
CA PHE A 212 -2.96 -12.34 -1.51
C PHE A 212 -2.24 -12.51 -2.83
N ALA A 213 -1.55 -11.45 -3.30
CA ALA A 213 -0.87 -11.46 -4.58
C ALA A 213 0.22 -12.54 -4.63
N THR A 214 1.08 -12.59 -3.61
CA THR A 214 2.17 -13.56 -3.53
C THR A 214 1.63 -14.98 -3.41
N TYR A 215 0.68 -15.21 -2.48
CA TYR A 215 0.06 -16.52 -2.27
C TYR A 215 -0.62 -17.06 -3.55
N THR A 216 -1.38 -16.23 -4.22
CA THR A 216 -2.10 -16.63 -5.44
C THR A 216 -1.13 -16.99 -6.57
N LEU A 217 -0.04 -16.23 -6.73
CA LEU A 217 1.02 -16.54 -7.69
C LEU A 217 1.76 -17.84 -7.35
N THR A 218 2.08 -18.10 -6.07
CA THR A 218 2.74 -19.35 -5.65
C THR A 218 1.86 -20.58 -5.84
N LYS A 219 0.53 -20.41 -5.87
CA LYS A 219 -0.41 -21.48 -6.25
C LYS A 219 -0.56 -21.66 -7.77
N GLY A 220 0.27 -21.02 -8.58
CA GLY A 220 0.33 -21.18 -10.03
C GLY A 220 -0.75 -20.40 -10.81
N VAL A 221 -1.46 -19.46 -10.18
CA VAL A 221 -2.43 -18.64 -10.91
C VAL A 221 -1.68 -17.67 -11.83
N PRO A 222 -2.03 -17.58 -13.13
CA PRO A 222 -1.37 -16.70 -14.08
C PRO A 222 -1.35 -15.25 -13.61
N ILE A 223 -0.22 -14.56 -13.84
CA ILE A 223 0.00 -13.19 -13.38
C ILE A 223 -1.03 -12.21 -13.92
N GLU A 224 -1.52 -12.43 -15.14
CA GLU A 224 -2.59 -11.64 -15.76
C GLU A 224 -3.89 -11.75 -14.99
N THR A 225 -4.22 -12.96 -14.53
CA THR A 225 -5.41 -13.22 -13.71
C THR A 225 -5.27 -12.54 -12.35
N VAL A 226 -4.13 -12.69 -11.68
CA VAL A 226 -3.84 -12.00 -10.41
C VAL A 226 -3.91 -10.49 -10.58
N SER A 227 -3.38 -9.95 -11.68
CA SER A 227 -3.45 -8.52 -12.01
C SER A 227 -4.90 -8.02 -12.14
N LYS A 228 -5.77 -8.79 -12.81
CA LYS A 228 -7.21 -8.50 -12.94
C LYS A 228 -7.92 -8.57 -11.58
N LEU A 229 -7.69 -9.61 -10.78
CA LEU A 229 -8.25 -9.75 -9.43
C LEU A 229 -7.86 -8.56 -8.54
N LEU A 230 -6.62 -8.13 -8.62
CA LEU A 230 -6.11 -6.96 -7.92
C LEU A 230 -6.60 -5.63 -8.52
N GLY A 231 -7.13 -5.61 -9.73
CA GLY A 231 -7.54 -4.40 -10.44
C GLY A 231 -6.36 -3.46 -10.72
N HIS A 232 -5.20 -4.00 -11.08
CA HIS A 232 -4.06 -3.21 -11.51
C HIS A 232 -4.26 -2.73 -12.95
N LYS A 233 -3.87 -1.48 -13.24
CA LYS A 233 -3.91 -0.91 -14.60
C LYS A 233 -2.76 -1.41 -15.47
N SER A 234 -1.63 -1.77 -14.87
CA SER A 234 -0.42 -2.25 -15.53
C SER A 234 0.02 -3.57 -14.91
N LEU A 235 0.41 -4.51 -15.75
CA LEU A 235 0.95 -5.80 -15.36
C LEU A 235 2.27 -5.65 -14.57
N GLU A 236 3.07 -4.62 -14.86
CA GLU A 236 4.30 -4.28 -14.15
C GLU A 236 4.10 -4.17 -12.64
N THR A 237 2.93 -3.65 -12.22
CA THR A 237 2.60 -3.56 -10.78
C THR A 237 2.50 -4.94 -10.13
N THR A 238 2.08 -5.96 -10.90
CA THR A 238 1.95 -7.35 -10.43
C THR A 238 3.27 -8.10 -10.53
N GLN A 239 4.11 -7.80 -11.53
CA GLN A 239 5.45 -8.39 -11.70
C GLN A 239 6.37 -8.18 -10.49
N LEU A 240 6.13 -7.12 -9.70
CA LEU A 240 6.85 -6.92 -8.44
C LEU A 240 6.67 -8.08 -7.46
N TYR A 241 5.53 -8.76 -7.47
CA TYR A 241 5.26 -9.92 -6.60
C TYR A 241 5.95 -11.18 -7.12
N ALA A 242 6.01 -11.40 -8.43
CA ALA A 242 6.77 -12.51 -9.02
C ALA A 242 8.25 -12.43 -8.63
N LYS A 243 8.87 -11.25 -8.75
CA LYS A 243 10.26 -11.03 -8.30
C LYS A 243 10.48 -11.29 -6.81
N ILE A 244 9.47 -11.11 -5.97
CA ILE A 244 9.56 -11.40 -4.54
C ILE A 244 9.58 -12.91 -4.30
N ILE A 245 8.78 -13.68 -5.06
CA ILE A 245 8.73 -15.14 -4.98
C ILE A 245 10.09 -15.71 -5.38
N ASP A 246 10.62 -15.34 -6.57
CA ASP A 246 11.91 -15.80 -7.06
C ASP A 246 13.02 -15.58 -6.01
N ARG A 247 13.10 -14.38 -5.43
CA ARG A 247 14.07 -14.08 -4.36
C ARG A 247 13.86 -14.85 -3.06
N SER A 248 12.62 -15.24 -2.75
CA SER A 248 12.33 -16.02 -1.54
C SER A 248 12.71 -17.49 -1.71
N GLU A 249 12.61 -18.01 -2.93
CA GLU A 249 13.04 -19.35 -3.29
C GLU A 249 14.56 -19.46 -3.33
N GLU A 250 15.27 -18.50 -3.92
CA GLU A 250 16.72 -18.42 -3.92
C GLU A 250 17.31 -18.46 -2.48
N ARG A 251 16.65 -17.80 -1.51
CA ARG A 251 17.08 -17.81 -0.10
C ARG A 251 16.78 -19.11 0.65
N ARG A 252 15.93 -19.99 0.11
CA ARG A 252 15.64 -21.30 0.71
C ARG A 252 16.58 -22.38 0.21
N VAL A 253 17.20 -22.19 -0.95
CA VAL A 253 18.07 -23.16 -1.62
C VAL A 253 19.56 -22.91 -1.32
N GLY A 254 19.94 -21.78 -0.80
CA GLY A 254 21.30 -21.42 -0.37
C GLY A 254 21.43 -21.37 1.16
#